data_470ca950ddb2bd2a36f54b59abc344ae
#
_entry.id   470ca950ddb2bd2a36f54b59abc344ae
#
_cell.length_a   1.000
_cell.length_b   1.000
_cell.length_c   1.000
_cell.angle_alpha   90.00
_cell.angle_beta   90.00
_cell.angle_gamma   90.00
#
_symmetry.space_group_name_H-M   'P 1'
#
loop_
_entity.id
_entity.type
_entity.pdbx_description
1 polymer ?
#
loop_
_entity_poly.entity_id
_entity_poly.type
_entity_poly.pdbx_seq_one_letter_code
_entity_poly.pdbx_strand_id
1 'polypeptide(L)'
;FGISLDELSNEKEIKDILTFIANLIEKEEDLEHIKFDKEFHLESLALRSSAWMQQDIFTNYQSETELMRYIFRLAEKDFSLVDGMMPLGSCTMKLNSAAELNPVSWANLSSMHPFSPPDQTKGYSKIISDLEKWISEIVGLKSVSFQPNAGSQGEFAGLLAINSYFESKGELLRKKCLIPKSAHGTNPASAVMAGFDVLTVECDDEGNIDYQDLSIKVKKFDNQIGALMLTYPSTHGVFELQIRKICDLIHSVGGFVYLDGANLNAQVGLCKPGNYGVDVCHLNLHKTFCIPHGGGGPGVGPVAASETLSP
;
A
#
# COMPACT_ATOMS: atom_id res chain seq x y z
N PHE A 1 15.97 19.32 -24.36
CA PHE A 1 14.77 18.63 -23.87
C PHE A 1 14.69 17.28 -24.55
N GLY A 2 14.24 16.24 -23.84
CA GLY A 2 13.97 14.92 -24.36
C GLY A 2 12.48 14.59 -24.14
N ILE A 3 11.89 13.83 -25.07
CA ILE A 3 10.54 13.29 -24.95
C ILE A 3 10.67 11.79 -25.12
N SER A 4 10.22 11.03 -24.12
CA SER A 4 10.17 9.58 -24.19
C SER A 4 8.82 9.16 -24.77
N LEU A 5 8.86 8.22 -25.69
CA LEU A 5 7.68 7.57 -26.26
C LEU A 5 7.60 6.15 -25.72
N ASP A 6 6.42 5.57 -25.75
CA ASP A 6 6.13 4.21 -25.34
C ASP A 6 5.43 3.42 -26.47
N GLU A 7 5.06 2.17 -26.16
CA GLU A 7 4.40 1.27 -27.13
C GLU A 7 2.97 1.70 -27.47
N LEU A 8 2.38 2.64 -26.75
CA LEU A 8 1.05 3.20 -27.05
C LEU A 8 1.13 4.44 -27.93
N SER A 9 2.31 5.03 -28.06
CA SER A 9 2.52 6.23 -28.85
C SER A 9 2.32 5.95 -30.35
N ASN A 10 1.50 6.77 -31.00
CA ASN A 10 1.16 6.59 -32.39
C ASN A 10 1.64 7.76 -33.28
N GLU A 11 1.60 7.57 -34.60
CA GLU A 11 2.08 8.56 -35.57
C GLU A 11 1.38 9.93 -35.45
N LYS A 12 0.08 9.93 -35.06
CA LYS A 12 -0.66 11.17 -34.92
C LYS A 12 -0.16 11.96 -33.69
N GLU A 13 0.03 11.29 -32.57
CA GLU A 13 0.56 11.93 -31.35
C GLU A 13 1.95 12.51 -31.57
N ILE A 14 2.81 11.78 -32.30
CA ILE A 14 4.15 12.28 -32.68
C ILE A 14 4.04 13.53 -33.54
N LYS A 15 3.15 13.53 -34.54
CA LYS A 15 2.90 14.72 -35.38
C LYS A 15 2.35 15.89 -34.55
N ASP A 16 1.43 15.65 -33.66
CA ASP A 16 0.86 16.67 -32.77
C ASP A 16 1.96 17.30 -31.88
N ILE A 17 2.87 16.49 -31.33
CA ILE A 17 4.04 16.96 -30.55
C ILE A 17 4.98 17.79 -31.43
N LEU A 18 5.31 17.30 -32.61
CA LEU A 18 6.20 18.02 -33.53
C LEU A 18 5.58 19.34 -33.97
N THR A 19 4.28 19.38 -34.27
CA THR A 19 3.54 20.58 -34.61
C THR A 19 3.58 21.60 -33.44
N PHE A 20 3.37 21.12 -32.24
CA PHE A 20 3.47 21.97 -31.05
C PHE A 20 4.88 22.57 -30.89
N ILE A 21 5.93 21.77 -31.08
CA ILE A 21 7.32 22.23 -31.01
C ILE A 21 7.63 23.23 -32.12
N ALA A 22 7.22 22.96 -33.35
CA ALA A 22 7.41 23.86 -34.49
C ALA A 22 6.78 25.22 -34.24
N ASN A 23 5.54 25.26 -33.77
CA ASN A 23 4.84 26.48 -33.38
C ASN A 23 5.56 27.23 -32.26
N LEU A 24 6.09 26.51 -31.25
CA LEU A 24 6.81 27.11 -30.12
C LEU A 24 8.11 27.80 -30.53
N ILE A 25 8.78 27.31 -31.56
CA ILE A 25 10.04 27.88 -32.10
C ILE A 25 9.83 28.77 -33.32
N GLU A 26 8.56 29.10 -33.62
CA GLU A 26 8.15 29.95 -34.76
C GLU A 26 8.69 29.47 -36.13
N LYS A 27 8.78 28.16 -36.31
CA LYS A 27 9.15 27.54 -37.60
C LYS A 27 7.92 26.94 -38.27
N GLU A 28 7.59 27.45 -39.45
CA GLU A 28 6.66 26.78 -40.35
C GLU A 28 7.38 25.59 -41.03
N GLU A 29 7.18 24.40 -40.51
CA GLU A 29 7.64 23.17 -41.14
C GLU A 29 6.44 22.38 -41.63
N ASP A 30 6.53 21.89 -42.90
CA ASP A 30 5.52 20.99 -43.46
C ASP A 30 5.71 19.59 -42.86
N LEU A 31 5.00 19.34 -41.76
CA LEU A 31 5.06 18.08 -41.04
C LEU A 31 4.18 16.98 -41.69
N GLU A 32 3.40 17.30 -42.72
CA GLU A 32 2.55 16.30 -43.43
C GLU A 32 3.39 15.24 -44.16
N HIS A 33 4.59 15.59 -44.59
CA HIS A 33 5.49 14.72 -45.35
C HIS A 33 6.47 13.93 -44.47
N ILE A 34 6.42 14.02 -43.15
CA ILE A 34 7.28 13.21 -42.28
C ILE A 34 6.90 11.74 -42.44
N LYS A 35 7.83 10.99 -42.96
CA LYS A 35 7.75 9.53 -43.04
C LYS A 35 8.41 8.96 -41.78
N PHE A 36 7.65 8.19 -41.02
CA PHE A 36 8.24 7.41 -39.94
C PHE A 36 8.86 6.15 -40.53
N ASP A 37 10.15 5.95 -40.25
CA ASP A 37 10.82 4.71 -40.61
C ASP A 37 10.24 3.60 -39.70
N LYS A 38 9.61 2.61 -40.34
CA LYS A 38 9.02 1.47 -39.62
C LYS A 38 10.06 0.39 -39.35
N GLU A 39 11.26 0.50 -39.90
CA GLU A 39 12.34 -0.41 -39.61
C GLU A 39 13.16 0.10 -38.43
N PHE A 40 13.00 -0.60 -37.31
CA PHE A 40 13.74 -0.28 -36.09
C PHE A 40 15.14 -0.90 -36.17
N HIS A 41 16.13 -0.08 -36.43
CA HIS A 41 17.53 -0.50 -36.49
C HIS A 41 18.17 -0.42 -35.11
N LEU A 42 18.07 -1.50 -34.31
CA LEU A 42 18.91 -1.65 -33.14
C LEU A 42 20.35 -1.97 -33.57
N GLU A 43 21.33 -1.35 -32.93
CA GLU A 43 22.71 -1.78 -33.05
C GLU A 43 22.85 -3.27 -32.72
N SER A 44 23.69 -3.97 -33.46
CA SER A 44 23.84 -5.43 -33.36
C SER A 44 24.22 -5.89 -31.97
N LEU A 45 24.89 -5.04 -31.18
CA LEU A 45 25.21 -5.29 -29.74
C LEU A 45 23.99 -5.26 -28.81
N ALA A 46 22.92 -4.58 -29.21
CA ALA A 46 21.67 -4.52 -28.45
C ALA A 46 20.71 -5.68 -28.76
N LEU A 47 21.00 -6.43 -29.84
CA LEU A 47 20.18 -7.56 -30.24
C LEU A 47 20.54 -8.80 -29.43
N ARG A 48 19.50 -9.47 -28.88
CA ARG A 48 19.67 -10.74 -28.19
C ARG A 48 20.11 -11.82 -29.19
N SER A 49 21.24 -12.48 -28.90
CA SER A 49 21.74 -13.63 -29.67
C SER A 49 21.34 -14.99 -29.06
N SER A 50 20.93 -15.00 -27.81
CA SER A 50 20.51 -16.24 -27.10
C SER A 50 19.05 -16.55 -27.35
N ALA A 51 18.72 -17.82 -27.40
CA ALA A 51 17.34 -18.29 -27.46
C ALA A 51 16.61 -17.95 -26.16
N TRP A 52 15.30 -17.64 -26.24
CA TRP A 52 14.46 -17.25 -25.11
C TRP A 52 13.05 -17.83 -25.22
N MET A 53 12.37 -18.00 -24.09
CA MET A 53 10.99 -18.52 -24.01
C MET A 53 10.76 -19.77 -24.87
N GLN A 54 11.68 -20.75 -24.77
CA GLN A 54 11.65 -21.99 -25.56
C GLN A 54 10.75 -23.09 -24.98
N GLN A 55 10.16 -22.87 -23.82
CA GLN A 55 9.22 -23.80 -23.23
C GLN A 55 7.95 -23.87 -24.08
N ASP A 56 7.42 -25.08 -24.26
CA ASP A 56 6.23 -25.34 -25.09
C ASP A 56 5.02 -24.48 -24.72
N ILE A 57 4.94 -24.04 -23.47
CA ILE A 57 3.87 -23.19 -22.99
C ILE A 57 3.77 -21.87 -23.75
N PHE A 58 4.87 -21.31 -24.20
CA PHE A 58 4.89 -20.04 -24.96
C PHE A 58 4.51 -20.19 -26.42
N THR A 59 4.45 -21.43 -26.93
CA THR A 59 4.14 -21.74 -28.33
C THR A 59 2.82 -22.50 -28.52
N ASN A 60 2.34 -23.21 -27.49
CA ASN A 60 1.17 -24.10 -27.62
C ASN A 60 -0.17 -23.42 -27.41
N TYR A 61 -0.21 -22.24 -26.72
CA TYR A 61 -1.45 -21.54 -26.36
C TYR A 61 -1.56 -20.23 -27.14
N GLN A 62 -1.77 -20.34 -28.45
CA GLN A 62 -1.77 -19.19 -29.37
C GLN A 62 -3.17 -18.59 -29.61
N SER A 63 -4.23 -19.25 -29.17
CA SER A 63 -5.59 -18.72 -29.24
C SER A 63 -6.11 -18.35 -27.87
N GLU A 64 -7.01 -17.35 -27.82
CA GLU A 64 -7.69 -16.95 -26.58
C GLU A 64 -8.35 -18.13 -25.88
N THR A 65 -9.06 -18.98 -26.63
CA THR A 65 -9.77 -20.16 -26.09
C THR A 65 -8.81 -21.15 -25.46
N GLU A 66 -7.67 -21.44 -26.10
CA GLU A 66 -6.68 -22.37 -25.57
C GLU A 66 -5.99 -21.80 -24.33
N LEU A 67 -5.66 -20.51 -24.35
CA LEU A 67 -5.07 -19.83 -23.20
C LEU A 67 -6.03 -19.82 -22.01
N MET A 68 -7.31 -19.49 -22.21
CA MET A 68 -8.33 -19.55 -21.15
C MET A 68 -8.45 -20.95 -20.54
N ARG A 69 -8.53 -21.98 -21.37
CA ARG A 69 -8.59 -23.37 -20.89
C ARG A 69 -7.33 -23.77 -20.12
N TYR A 70 -6.19 -23.28 -20.53
CA TYR A 70 -4.92 -23.50 -19.83
C TYR A 70 -4.92 -22.81 -18.44
N ILE A 71 -5.34 -21.55 -18.38
CA ILE A 71 -5.44 -20.82 -17.12
C ILE A 71 -6.39 -21.52 -16.15
N PHE A 72 -7.57 -21.92 -16.59
CA PHE A 72 -8.53 -22.67 -15.75
C PHE A 72 -7.95 -23.98 -15.24
N ARG A 73 -7.26 -24.77 -16.08
CA ARG A 73 -6.60 -25.99 -15.64
C ARG A 73 -5.49 -25.77 -14.61
N LEU A 74 -4.85 -24.57 -14.63
CA LEU A 74 -3.89 -24.21 -13.59
C LEU A 74 -4.60 -23.79 -12.30
N ALA A 75 -5.66 -23.00 -12.42
CA ALA A 75 -6.46 -22.53 -11.29
C ALA A 75 -7.08 -23.71 -10.50
N GLU A 76 -7.56 -24.75 -11.19
CA GLU A 76 -8.12 -25.97 -10.57
C GLU A 76 -7.12 -26.76 -9.72
N LYS A 77 -5.82 -26.49 -9.86
CA LYS A 77 -4.77 -27.17 -9.04
C LYS A 77 -4.57 -26.52 -7.67
N ASP A 78 -5.18 -25.37 -7.45
CA ASP A 78 -5.08 -24.64 -6.20
C ASP A 78 -6.47 -24.27 -5.69
N PHE A 79 -6.57 -23.98 -4.41
CA PHE A 79 -7.82 -23.62 -3.77
C PHE A 79 -8.20 -22.16 -4.14
N SER A 80 -9.43 -21.98 -4.62
CA SER A 80 -9.97 -20.67 -4.99
C SER A 80 -11.03 -20.20 -4.01
N LEU A 81 -11.16 -18.89 -3.85
CA LEU A 81 -12.23 -18.28 -3.04
C LEU A 81 -13.65 -18.52 -3.60
N VAL A 82 -13.78 -18.94 -4.87
CA VAL A 82 -15.07 -19.35 -5.43
C VAL A 82 -15.46 -20.76 -4.97
N ASP A 83 -14.51 -21.57 -4.54
CA ASP A 83 -14.72 -22.96 -4.11
C ASP A 83 -15.00 -23.04 -2.59
N GLY A 84 -14.57 -22.05 -1.81
CA GLY A 84 -14.78 -22.02 -0.38
C GLY A 84 -13.98 -20.95 0.34
N MET A 85 -13.99 -20.98 1.68
CA MET A 85 -13.26 -20.03 2.51
C MET A 85 -11.80 -20.46 2.67
N MET A 86 -10.89 -19.52 2.43
CA MET A 86 -9.48 -19.74 2.74
C MET A 86 -9.27 -19.79 4.26
N PRO A 87 -8.51 -20.76 4.78
CA PRO A 87 -8.23 -20.89 6.22
C PRO A 87 -7.22 -19.86 6.74
N LEU A 88 -6.62 -19.06 5.86
CA LEU A 88 -5.70 -18.00 6.22
C LEU A 88 -6.42 -16.66 6.41
N GLY A 89 -5.93 -15.84 7.33
CA GLY A 89 -6.57 -14.60 7.73
C GLY A 89 -6.42 -13.45 6.72
N SER A 90 -5.77 -12.39 7.14
CA SER A 90 -5.74 -11.10 6.43
C SER A 90 -4.98 -11.12 5.09
N CYS A 91 -4.08 -12.06 4.87
CA CYS A 91 -3.33 -12.18 3.60
C CYS A 91 -4.19 -12.64 2.42
N THR A 92 -5.41 -13.12 2.68
CA THR A 92 -6.33 -13.58 1.66
C THR A 92 -7.07 -12.40 1.04
N MET A 93 -6.91 -12.17 -0.24
CA MET A 93 -7.72 -11.23 -0.99
C MET A 93 -9.19 -11.70 -1.03
N LYS A 94 -10.13 -10.78 -0.80
CA LYS A 94 -11.56 -11.10 -0.82
C LYS A 94 -12.06 -11.22 -2.26
N LEU A 95 -13.14 -11.96 -2.46
CA LEU A 95 -13.88 -11.92 -3.71
C LEU A 95 -14.42 -10.50 -3.93
N ASN A 96 -14.05 -9.92 -5.06
CA ASN A 96 -14.52 -8.60 -5.47
C ASN A 96 -15.51 -8.76 -6.62
N SER A 97 -16.53 -7.92 -6.67
CA SER A 97 -17.48 -7.95 -7.79
C SER A 97 -16.80 -7.40 -9.06
N ALA A 98 -17.12 -7.99 -10.20
CA ALA A 98 -16.62 -7.49 -11.49
C ALA A 98 -17.04 -6.03 -11.75
N ALA A 99 -18.20 -5.61 -11.25
CA ALA A 99 -18.70 -4.25 -11.37
C ALA A 99 -17.81 -3.23 -10.60
N GLU A 100 -17.24 -3.63 -9.47
CA GLU A 100 -16.32 -2.79 -8.68
C GLU A 100 -14.95 -2.62 -9.36
N LEU A 101 -14.54 -3.61 -10.15
CA LEU A 101 -13.27 -3.58 -10.88
C LEU A 101 -13.37 -2.91 -12.26
N ASN A 102 -14.57 -2.81 -12.84
CA ASN A 102 -14.79 -2.21 -14.17
C ASN A 102 -14.13 -0.83 -14.37
N PRO A 103 -14.21 0.12 -13.42
CA PRO A 103 -13.62 1.45 -13.58
C PRO A 103 -12.11 1.44 -13.84
N VAL A 104 -11.39 0.39 -13.42
CA VAL A 104 -9.94 0.27 -13.63
C VAL A 104 -9.57 0.25 -15.11
N SER A 105 -10.45 -0.28 -15.96
CA SER A 105 -10.24 -0.38 -17.40
C SER A 105 -10.77 0.81 -18.20
N TRP A 106 -11.44 1.78 -17.57
CA TRP A 106 -11.96 2.96 -18.27
C TRP A 106 -10.82 3.90 -18.66
N ALA A 107 -10.69 4.21 -19.94
CA ALA A 107 -9.61 5.03 -20.47
C ALA A 107 -9.45 6.38 -19.73
N ASN A 108 -10.57 7.04 -19.38
CA ASN A 108 -10.54 8.30 -18.64
C ASN A 108 -9.94 8.19 -17.22
N LEU A 109 -9.83 6.99 -16.68
CA LEU A 109 -9.18 6.71 -15.39
C LEU A 109 -7.79 6.11 -15.61
N SER A 110 -7.67 5.06 -16.43
CA SER A 110 -6.43 4.29 -16.58
C SER A 110 -5.34 5.01 -17.38
N SER A 111 -5.71 5.95 -18.28
CA SER A 111 -4.76 6.65 -19.15
C SER A 111 -4.34 8.03 -18.63
N MET A 112 -4.76 8.42 -17.43
CA MET A 112 -4.39 9.70 -16.84
C MET A 112 -2.96 9.66 -16.30
N HIS A 113 -2.11 10.57 -16.79
CA HIS A 113 -0.74 10.67 -16.30
C HIS A 113 -0.71 11.21 -14.86
N PRO A 114 0.12 10.66 -13.95
CA PRO A 114 0.18 11.08 -12.55
C PRO A 114 0.52 12.56 -12.34
N PHE A 115 1.26 13.17 -13.26
CA PHE A 115 1.66 14.59 -13.21
C PHE A 115 0.81 15.47 -14.12
N SER A 116 -0.39 15.03 -14.50
CA SER A 116 -1.33 15.88 -15.23
C SER A 116 -1.70 17.11 -14.39
N PRO A 117 -1.93 18.28 -15.03
CA PRO A 117 -2.29 19.51 -14.33
C PRO A 117 -3.54 19.32 -13.43
N PRO A 118 -3.61 20.00 -12.27
CA PRO A 118 -4.72 19.83 -11.31
C PRO A 118 -6.11 20.13 -11.88
N ASP A 119 -6.21 21.03 -12.84
CA ASP A 119 -7.48 21.34 -13.52
C ASP A 119 -7.99 20.20 -14.40
N GLN A 120 -7.12 19.31 -14.85
CA GLN A 120 -7.45 18.12 -15.63
C GLN A 120 -7.73 16.88 -14.75
N THR A 121 -7.33 16.92 -13.47
CA THR A 121 -7.42 15.77 -12.53
C THR A 121 -8.45 15.96 -11.43
N LYS A 122 -9.43 16.85 -11.60
CA LYS A 122 -10.47 17.16 -10.58
C LYS A 122 -11.22 15.91 -10.10
N GLY A 123 -11.47 14.95 -11.00
CA GLY A 123 -12.13 13.69 -10.66
C GLY A 123 -11.29 12.85 -9.68
N TYR A 124 -9.98 12.72 -9.94
CA TYR A 124 -9.07 12.04 -9.03
C TYR A 124 -8.96 12.74 -7.68
N SER A 125 -8.84 14.07 -7.67
CA SER A 125 -8.80 14.85 -6.44
C SER A 125 -10.06 14.63 -5.59
N LYS A 126 -11.24 14.54 -6.25
CA LYS A 126 -12.49 14.25 -5.55
C LYS A 126 -12.52 12.82 -4.99
N ILE A 127 -12.10 11.82 -5.75
CA ILE A 127 -12.01 10.42 -5.28
C ILE A 127 -11.12 10.35 -4.04
N ILE A 128 -9.93 10.95 -4.09
CA ILE A 128 -8.97 10.95 -2.98
C ILE A 128 -9.57 11.62 -1.75
N SER A 129 -10.14 12.83 -1.90
CA SER A 129 -10.71 13.57 -0.77
C SER A 129 -11.92 12.87 -0.14
N ASP A 130 -12.78 12.24 -0.95
CA ASP A 130 -13.91 11.46 -0.42
C ASP A 130 -13.41 10.22 0.34
N LEU A 131 -12.40 9.52 -0.18
CA LEU A 131 -11.79 8.37 0.49
C LEU A 131 -11.08 8.76 1.79
N GLU A 132 -10.35 9.87 1.81
CA GLU A 132 -9.72 10.42 3.04
C GLU A 132 -10.78 10.61 4.13
N LYS A 133 -11.89 11.27 3.78
CA LYS A 133 -12.99 11.50 4.70
C LYS A 133 -13.61 10.20 5.21
N TRP A 134 -13.91 9.26 4.32
CA TRP A 134 -14.54 8.00 4.70
C TRP A 134 -13.61 7.13 5.56
N ILE A 135 -12.35 7.00 5.18
CA ILE A 135 -11.39 6.22 5.96
C ILE A 135 -11.14 6.87 7.31
N SER A 136 -10.97 8.20 7.37
CA SER A 136 -10.84 8.95 8.62
C SER A 136 -12.01 8.66 9.56
N GLU A 137 -13.24 8.66 9.04
CA GLU A 137 -14.42 8.33 9.84
C GLU A 137 -14.45 6.86 10.29
N ILE A 138 -14.08 5.92 9.41
CA ILE A 138 -14.07 4.48 9.72
C ILE A 138 -13.06 4.17 10.84
N VAL A 139 -11.87 4.77 10.80
CA VAL A 139 -10.83 4.50 11.79
C VAL A 139 -10.87 5.44 13.00
N GLY A 140 -11.59 6.55 12.91
CA GLY A 140 -11.67 7.55 14.00
C GLY A 140 -10.37 8.35 14.18
N LEU A 141 -9.59 8.53 13.11
CA LEU A 141 -8.35 9.31 13.11
C LEU A 141 -8.51 10.55 12.20
N LYS A 142 -7.68 11.57 12.41
CA LYS A 142 -7.87 12.90 11.85
C LYS A 142 -7.58 13.02 10.37
N SER A 143 -6.48 12.42 9.92
CA SER A 143 -5.97 12.55 8.56
C SER A 143 -5.61 11.20 7.95
N VAL A 144 -5.60 11.13 6.63
CA VAL A 144 -5.24 9.93 5.87
C VAL A 144 -4.32 10.33 4.72
N SER A 145 -3.28 9.55 4.48
CA SER A 145 -2.42 9.67 3.31
C SER A 145 -2.48 8.40 2.46
N PHE A 146 -2.65 8.56 1.15
CA PHE A 146 -2.63 7.46 0.17
C PHE A 146 -1.26 7.31 -0.52
N GLN A 147 -0.23 8.04 -0.07
CA GLN A 147 1.11 7.97 -0.69
C GLN A 147 1.79 6.61 -0.57
N PRO A 148 1.68 5.87 0.55
CA PRO A 148 2.28 4.55 0.63
C PRO A 148 1.61 3.58 -0.34
N ASN A 149 2.42 2.88 -1.14
CA ASN A 149 1.95 1.96 -2.20
C ASN A 149 1.86 0.50 -1.77
N ALA A 150 2.04 0.22 -0.48
CA ALA A 150 1.88 -1.11 0.13
C ALA A 150 1.65 -0.98 1.64
N GLY A 151 1.14 -2.04 2.29
CA GLY A 151 1.00 -2.08 3.75
C GLY A 151 2.32 -1.85 4.47
N SER A 152 3.39 -2.52 4.05
CA SER A 152 4.74 -2.34 4.63
C SER A 152 5.29 -0.92 4.43
N GLN A 153 4.96 -0.25 3.33
CA GLN A 153 5.30 1.16 3.14
C GLN A 153 4.47 2.07 4.06
N GLY A 154 3.23 1.69 4.33
CA GLY A 154 2.40 2.34 5.35
C GLY A 154 2.95 2.16 6.75
N GLU A 155 3.44 0.95 7.10
CA GLU A 155 4.15 0.69 8.36
C GLU A 155 5.34 1.64 8.52
N PHE A 156 6.21 1.67 7.52
CA PHE A 156 7.39 2.53 7.54
C PHE A 156 7.02 4.02 7.64
N ALA A 157 6.08 4.50 6.82
CA ALA A 157 5.67 5.90 6.81
C ALA A 157 5.08 6.35 8.16
N GLY A 158 4.21 5.54 8.77
CA GLY A 158 3.61 5.87 10.05
C GLY A 158 4.60 5.85 11.21
N LEU A 159 5.52 4.89 11.24
CA LEU A 159 6.59 4.86 12.24
C LEU A 159 7.60 6.00 12.04
N LEU A 160 7.90 6.36 10.79
CA LEU A 160 8.73 7.51 10.47
C LEU A 160 8.08 8.82 10.94
N ALA A 161 6.77 8.97 10.79
CA ALA A 161 6.04 10.14 11.29
C ALA A 161 6.15 10.26 12.83
N ILE A 162 6.03 9.14 13.57
CA ILE A 162 6.25 9.11 15.02
C ILE A 162 7.68 9.53 15.37
N ASN A 163 8.67 8.95 14.68
CA ASN A 163 10.07 9.28 14.92
C ASN A 163 10.37 10.76 14.66
N SER A 164 9.88 11.29 13.52
CA SER A 164 10.05 12.70 13.14
C SER A 164 9.37 13.65 14.12
N TYR A 165 8.22 13.25 14.68
CA TYR A 165 7.57 14.02 15.75
C TYR A 165 8.49 14.19 16.95
N PHE A 166 9.06 13.09 17.47
CA PHE A 166 9.98 13.16 18.61
C PHE A 166 11.26 13.96 18.29
N GLU A 167 11.81 13.79 17.10
CA GLU A 167 12.95 14.60 16.65
C GLU A 167 12.62 16.10 16.63
N SER A 168 11.42 16.47 16.16
CA SER A 168 10.95 17.87 16.15
C SER A 168 10.77 18.46 17.55
N LYS A 169 10.53 17.61 18.56
CA LYS A 169 10.41 18.00 19.98
C LYS A 169 11.75 17.94 20.72
N GLY A 170 12.83 17.48 20.09
CA GLY A 170 14.12 17.28 20.73
C GLY A 170 14.19 16.04 21.64
N GLU A 171 13.19 15.15 21.58
CA GLU A 171 13.09 13.93 22.39
C GLU A 171 13.82 12.76 21.75
N LEU A 172 15.10 12.93 21.46
CA LEU A 172 15.94 12.00 20.68
C LEU A 172 16.13 10.63 21.33
N LEU A 173 15.83 10.47 22.61
CA LEU A 173 15.94 9.20 23.33
C LEU A 173 14.77 8.25 23.06
N ARG A 174 13.66 8.72 22.52
CA ARG A 174 12.45 7.91 22.25
C ARG A 174 12.59 7.01 21.02
N LYS A 175 13.54 6.09 21.10
CA LYS A 175 13.89 5.18 19.99
C LYS A 175 13.47 3.72 20.23
N LYS A 176 12.75 3.42 21.32
CA LYS A 176 12.25 2.06 21.59
C LYS A 176 10.85 1.86 21.00
N CYS A 177 10.69 0.81 20.18
CA CYS A 177 9.39 0.34 19.69
C CYS A 177 9.07 -1.01 20.32
N LEU A 178 8.02 -1.07 21.12
CA LEU A 178 7.51 -2.30 21.71
C LEU A 178 6.69 -3.06 20.66
N ILE A 179 6.98 -4.35 20.45
CA ILE A 179 6.28 -5.18 19.45
C ILE A 179 5.95 -6.54 20.05
N PRO A 180 4.67 -6.95 20.13
CA PRO A 180 4.28 -8.27 20.60
C PRO A 180 4.86 -9.39 19.72
N LYS A 181 5.16 -10.54 20.31
CA LYS A 181 5.62 -11.74 19.59
C LYS A 181 4.63 -12.23 18.53
N SER A 182 3.36 -11.96 18.71
CA SER A 182 2.30 -12.26 17.74
C SER A 182 2.31 -11.36 16.51
N ALA A 183 3.16 -10.31 16.44
CA ALA A 183 3.19 -9.38 15.32
C ALA A 183 3.68 -10.05 14.04
N HIS A 184 3.22 -9.52 12.89
CA HIS A 184 3.73 -9.93 11.60
C HIS A 184 5.23 -9.59 11.46
N GLY A 185 5.99 -10.43 10.75
CA GLY A 185 7.44 -10.25 10.59
C GLY A 185 7.87 -8.92 9.95
N THR A 186 6.98 -8.24 9.22
CA THR A 186 7.25 -6.91 8.66
C THR A 186 7.30 -5.81 9.71
N ASN A 187 6.58 -5.97 10.82
CA ASN A 187 6.49 -4.94 11.85
C ASN A 187 7.87 -4.60 12.47
N PRO A 188 8.65 -5.58 12.98
CA PRO A 188 10.00 -5.27 13.46
C PRO A 188 10.94 -4.74 12.36
N ALA A 189 10.82 -5.22 11.13
CA ALA A 189 11.63 -4.73 10.02
C ALA A 189 11.34 -3.25 9.72
N SER A 190 10.07 -2.87 9.64
CA SER A 190 9.64 -1.47 9.44
C SER A 190 10.06 -0.57 10.60
N ALA A 191 10.02 -1.06 11.85
CA ALA A 191 10.47 -0.30 13.01
C ALA A 191 11.98 -0.01 12.95
N VAL A 192 12.80 -0.99 12.62
CA VAL A 192 14.24 -0.81 12.45
C VAL A 192 14.54 0.17 11.31
N MET A 193 13.86 0.04 10.17
CA MET A 193 14.03 0.97 9.04
C MET A 193 13.66 2.41 9.40
N ALA A 194 12.65 2.60 10.26
CA ALA A 194 12.24 3.92 10.76
C ALA A 194 13.14 4.47 11.88
N GLY A 195 14.22 3.76 12.26
CA GLY A 195 15.19 4.20 13.25
C GLY A 195 14.84 3.86 14.69
N PHE A 196 13.95 2.89 14.92
CA PHE A 196 13.63 2.37 16.25
C PHE A 196 14.42 1.12 16.59
N ASP A 197 14.74 0.98 17.87
CA ASP A 197 15.19 -0.28 18.48
C ASP A 197 13.98 -1.10 18.90
N VAL A 198 13.87 -2.32 18.42
CA VAL A 198 12.75 -3.20 18.73
C VAL A 198 12.91 -3.84 20.09
N LEU A 199 11.86 -3.73 20.92
CA LEU A 199 11.68 -4.46 22.16
C LEU A 199 10.50 -5.42 22.03
N THR A 200 10.80 -6.70 21.99
CA THR A 200 9.74 -7.74 21.92
C THR A 200 8.97 -7.79 23.23
N VAL A 201 7.65 -7.89 23.14
CA VAL A 201 6.74 -8.13 24.27
C VAL A 201 6.20 -9.54 24.18
N GLU A 202 6.20 -10.27 25.30
CA GLU A 202 5.68 -11.63 25.36
C GLU A 202 4.15 -11.66 25.15
N CYS A 203 3.65 -12.82 24.75
CA CYS A 203 2.23 -13.14 24.75
C CYS A 203 1.97 -14.20 25.82
N ASP A 204 0.76 -14.19 26.38
CA ASP A 204 0.28 -15.24 27.28
C ASP A 204 -0.09 -16.53 26.50
N ASP A 205 -0.47 -17.57 27.21
CA ASP A 205 -0.83 -18.87 26.63
C ASP A 205 -2.14 -18.80 25.79
N GLU A 206 -2.93 -17.76 25.97
CA GLU A 206 -4.16 -17.51 25.20
C GLU A 206 -3.89 -16.62 23.96
N GLY A 207 -2.66 -16.15 23.79
CA GLY A 207 -2.22 -15.30 22.67
C GLY A 207 -2.49 -13.81 22.85
N ASN A 208 -2.91 -13.35 24.04
CA ASN A 208 -2.98 -11.93 24.37
C ASN A 208 -1.58 -11.36 24.64
N ILE A 209 -1.45 -10.05 24.63
CA ILE A 209 -0.24 -9.36 25.06
C ILE A 209 -0.04 -9.60 26.56
N ASP A 210 1.11 -10.12 26.98
CA ASP A 210 1.45 -10.23 28.40
C ASP A 210 1.60 -8.82 29.00
N TYR A 211 0.54 -8.40 29.69
CA TYR A 211 0.46 -7.08 30.31
C TYR A 211 1.52 -6.86 31.42
N GLN A 212 1.96 -7.93 32.09
CA GLN A 212 2.99 -7.81 33.13
C GLN A 212 4.35 -7.55 32.49
N ASP A 213 4.71 -8.31 31.46
CA ASP A 213 5.94 -8.09 30.70
C ASP A 213 5.95 -6.70 30.05
N LEU A 214 4.85 -6.29 29.42
CA LEU A 214 4.69 -4.94 28.87
C LEU A 214 4.92 -3.87 29.95
N SER A 215 4.27 -3.99 31.11
CA SER A 215 4.39 -3.01 32.19
C SER A 215 5.80 -2.92 32.76
N ILE A 216 6.51 -4.05 32.88
CA ILE A 216 7.90 -4.07 33.31
C ILE A 216 8.80 -3.32 32.31
N LYS A 217 8.61 -3.57 31.02
CA LYS A 217 9.36 -2.92 29.94
C LYS A 217 9.08 -1.42 29.87
N VAL A 218 7.80 -1.03 29.99
CA VAL A 218 7.40 0.38 30.03
C VAL A 218 8.07 1.10 31.20
N LYS A 219 8.04 0.54 32.41
CA LYS A 219 8.71 1.12 33.58
C LYS A 219 10.22 1.20 33.43
N LYS A 220 10.83 0.18 32.81
CA LYS A 220 12.29 0.10 32.65
C LYS A 220 12.80 1.13 31.63
N PHE A 221 12.06 1.39 30.56
CA PHE A 221 12.51 2.20 29.44
C PHE A 221 11.75 3.52 29.30
N ASP A 222 10.77 3.79 30.13
CA ASP A 222 9.93 4.99 30.29
C ASP A 222 10.14 6.06 29.20
N ASN A 223 11.07 7.00 29.39
CA ASN A 223 11.35 8.11 28.49
C ASN A 223 12.06 7.71 27.18
N GLN A 224 12.34 6.44 26.95
CA GLN A 224 12.91 5.93 25.71
C GLN A 224 11.85 5.29 24.79
N ILE A 225 10.65 5.06 25.29
CA ILE A 225 9.58 4.47 24.49
C ILE A 225 9.02 5.51 23.52
N GLY A 226 9.17 5.26 22.23
CA GLY A 226 8.54 6.06 21.18
C GLY A 226 7.23 5.47 20.70
N ALA A 227 7.16 4.13 20.55
CA ALA A 227 5.97 3.48 20.03
C ALA A 227 5.71 2.10 20.64
N LEU A 228 4.43 1.72 20.70
CA LEU A 228 3.98 0.33 20.69
C LEU A 228 3.36 0.06 19.31
N MET A 229 3.82 -0.97 18.61
CA MET A 229 3.24 -1.40 17.34
C MET A 229 2.56 -2.76 17.53
N LEU A 230 1.27 -2.82 17.30
CA LEU A 230 0.45 -4.01 17.50
C LEU A 230 -0.52 -4.25 16.34
N THR A 231 -1.01 -5.46 16.20
CA THR A 231 -2.08 -5.86 15.26
C THR A 231 -3.34 -6.18 16.08
N TYR A 232 -4.50 -5.69 15.63
CA TYR A 232 -5.77 -5.93 16.35
C TYR A 232 -6.91 -6.19 15.36
N PRO A 233 -7.61 -7.32 15.45
CA PRO A 233 -7.23 -8.53 16.22
C PRO A 233 -5.82 -9.01 15.86
N SER A 234 -5.18 -9.76 16.78
CA SER A 234 -3.81 -10.22 16.57
C SER A 234 -3.70 -11.19 15.36
N THR A 235 -2.47 -11.51 14.93
CA THR A 235 -2.24 -12.52 13.87
C THR A 235 -2.72 -13.92 14.29
N HIS A 236 -2.91 -14.17 15.58
CA HIS A 236 -3.53 -15.38 16.12
C HIS A 236 -5.06 -15.34 16.14
N GLY A 237 -5.68 -14.23 15.69
CA GLY A 237 -7.13 -14.03 15.72
C GLY A 237 -7.69 -13.63 17.08
N VAL A 238 -6.84 -13.25 18.02
CA VAL A 238 -7.23 -12.87 19.37
C VAL A 238 -7.63 -11.40 19.45
N PHE A 239 -8.84 -11.13 19.95
CA PHE A 239 -9.27 -9.79 20.35
C PHE A 239 -8.76 -9.50 21.75
N GLU A 240 -7.75 -8.65 21.86
CA GLU A 240 -7.13 -8.22 23.11
C GLU A 240 -8.14 -7.47 23.99
N LEU A 241 -8.56 -8.09 25.10
CA LEU A 241 -9.57 -7.54 26.01
C LEU A 241 -9.09 -6.28 26.75
N GLN A 242 -7.77 -6.14 26.90
CA GLN A 242 -7.15 -5.04 27.63
C GLN A 242 -6.64 -3.94 26.69
N ILE A 243 -7.06 -3.91 25.43
CA ILE A 243 -6.51 -2.99 24.42
C ILE A 243 -6.46 -1.53 24.88
N ARG A 244 -7.52 -1.02 25.50
CA ARG A 244 -7.55 0.36 26.03
C ARG A 244 -6.51 0.57 27.13
N LYS A 245 -6.43 -0.36 28.07
CA LYS A 245 -5.46 -0.31 29.16
C LYS A 245 -4.00 -0.36 28.66
N ILE A 246 -3.77 -1.10 27.59
CA ILE A 246 -2.47 -1.16 26.91
C ILE A 246 -2.15 0.20 26.26
N CYS A 247 -3.09 0.79 25.53
CA CYS A 247 -2.93 2.11 24.92
C CYS A 247 -2.67 3.18 26.00
N ASP A 248 -3.47 3.20 27.06
CA ASP A 248 -3.32 4.15 28.18
C ASP A 248 -1.96 4.04 28.85
N LEU A 249 -1.43 2.82 29.00
CA LEU A 249 -0.10 2.58 29.56
C LEU A 249 1.00 3.21 28.70
N ILE A 250 0.93 3.08 27.38
CA ILE A 250 1.89 3.68 26.46
C ILE A 250 1.79 5.21 26.45
N HIS A 251 0.58 5.73 26.42
CA HIS A 251 0.36 7.17 26.51
C HIS A 251 0.82 7.77 27.83
N SER A 252 0.71 7.02 28.96
CA SER A 252 1.15 7.49 30.28
C SER A 252 2.65 7.82 30.34
N VAL A 253 3.45 7.25 29.45
CA VAL A 253 4.89 7.53 29.32
C VAL A 253 5.21 8.40 28.12
N GLY A 254 4.19 8.94 27.42
CA GLY A 254 4.34 9.82 26.26
C GLY A 254 4.71 9.11 24.96
N GLY A 255 4.55 7.78 24.87
CA GLY A 255 4.70 7.00 23.65
C GLY A 255 3.44 7.05 22.78
N PHE A 256 3.54 6.64 21.53
CA PHE A 256 2.43 6.52 20.58
C PHE A 256 2.04 5.06 20.34
N VAL A 257 0.78 4.83 20.00
CA VAL A 257 0.26 3.51 19.63
C VAL A 257 0.07 3.42 18.12
N TYR A 258 0.82 2.53 17.50
CA TYR A 258 0.71 2.19 16.08
C TYR A 258 -0.10 0.91 15.91
N LEU A 259 -1.17 0.96 15.12
CA LEU A 259 -1.96 -0.21 14.74
C LEU A 259 -1.60 -0.69 13.35
N ASP A 260 -1.15 -1.95 13.24
CA ASP A 260 -1.16 -2.68 11.98
C ASP A 260 -2.62 -3.01 11.61
N GLY A 261 -3.13 -2.31 10.61
CA GLY A 261 -4.51 -2.41 10.15
C GLY A 261 -4.77 -3.54 9.16
N ALA A 262 -3.89 -4.53 9.07
CA ALA A 262 -4.08 -5.69 8.21
C ALA A 262 -5.40 -6.45 8.51
N ASN A 263 -5.85 -6.43 9.76
CA ASN A 263 -7.07 -7.09 10.22
C ASN A 263 -8.24 -6.11 10.45
N LEU A 264 -8.19 -4.90 9.90
CA LEU A 264 -9.24 -3.88 10.08
C LEU A 264 -10.64 -4.36 9.64
N ASN A 265 -10.72 -5.31 8.72
CA ASN A 265 -11.98 -5.93 8.30
C ASN A 265 -12.80 -6.52 9.46
N ALA A 266 -12.16 -6.94 10.56
CA ALA A 266 -12.83 -7.40 11.77
C ALA A 266 -13.37 -6.27 12.65
N GLN A 267 -13.03 -5.02 12.37
CA GLN A 267 -13.38 -3.85 13.19
C GLN A 267 -14.38 -2.91 12.52
N VAL A 268 -14.37 -2.84 11.18
CA VAL A 268 -15.23 -1.91 10.41
C VAL A 268 -16.70 -2.08 10.79
N GLY A 269 -17.34 -0.97 11.18
CA GLY A 269 -18.72 -0.94 11.64
C GLY A 269 -18.94 -1.37 13.10
N LEU A 270 -17.94 -1.94 13.77
CA LEU A 270 -18.02 -2.41 15.16
C LEU A 270 -17.24 -1.50 16.12
N CYS A 271 -16.03 -1.11 15.77
CA CYS A 271 -15.22 -0.18 16.56
C CYS A 271 -14.31 0.65 15.66
N LYS A 272 -13.81 1.75 16.20
CA LYS A 272 -12.87 2.66 15.52
C LYS A 272 -11.54 2.66 16.26
N PRO A 273 -10.41 2.42 15.61
CA PRO A 273 -9.07 2.45 16.21
C PRO A 273 -8.79 3.68 17.08
N GLY A 274 -9.09 4.88 16.57
CA GLY A 274 -8.90 6.11 17.33
C GLY A 274 -9.67 6.17 18.65
N ASN A 275 -10.83 5.49 18.76
CA ASN A 275 -11.67 5.52 19.96
C ASN A 275 -11.10 4.68 21.13
N TYR A 276 -10.17 3.77 20.87
CA TYR A 276 -9.56 2.98 21.94
C TYR A 276 -8.08 3.33 22.17
N GLY A 277 -7.56 4.37 21.50
CA GLY A 277 -6.26 4.93 21.81
C GLY A 277 -5.17 4.68 20.76
N VAL A 278 -5.56 4.37 19.52
CA VAL A 278 -4.59 4.30 18.39
C VAL A 278 -4.28 5.70 17.89
N ASP A 279 -3.00 5.98 17.66
CA ASP A 279 -2.51 7.25 17.13
C ASP A 279 -2.21 7.19 15.63
N VAL A 280 -1.71 6.04 15.15
CA VAL A 280 -1.41 5.79 13.73
C VAL A 280 -1.90 4.41 13.35
N CYS A 281 -2.48 4.31 12.17
CA CYS A 281 -2.94 3.04 11.62
C CYS A 281 -2.64 3.01 10.12
N HIS A 282 -1.93 1.99 9.62
CA HIS A 282 -1.97 1.72 8.19
C HIS A 282 -3.13 0.77 7.84
N LEU A 283 -3.59 0.84 6.61
CA LEU A 283 -4.66 -0.01 6.11
C LEU A 283 -4.18 -0.82 4.90
N ASN A 284 -4.66 -2.05 4.82
CA ASN A 284 -4.53 -2.86 3.61
C ASN A 284 -5.89 -2.88 2.90
N LEU A 285 -6.09 -1.97 1.94
CA LEU A 285 -7.40 -1.85 1.27
C LEU A 285 -7.79 -3.15 0.56
N HIS A 286 -6.83 -3.87 -0.01
CA HIS A 286 -7.04 -5.17 -0.64
C HIS A 286 -7.47 -6.29 0.32
N LYS A 287 -7.33 -6.10 1.63
CA LYS A 287 -7.76 -7.08 2.65
C LYS A 287 -9.10 -6.72 3.26
N THR A 288 -9.43 -5.45 3.38
CA THR A 288 -10.64 -4.94 4.04
C THR A 288 -11.68 -4.45 3.03
N PHE A 289 -11.25 -3.87 1.92
CA PHE A 289 -12.10 -3.29 0.88
C PHE A 289 -11.83 -3.95 -0.47
N CYS A 290 -12.33 -3.36 -1.56
CA CYS A 290 -12.13 -3.83 -2.91
C CYS A 290 -11.10 -2.94 -3.64
N ILE A 291 -9.97 -3.52 -4.02
CA ILE A 291 -9.04 -2.92 -4.97
C ILE A 291 -8.44 -4.01 -5.86
N PRO A 292 -7.94 -3.68 -7.07
CA PRO A 292 -7.36 -4.66 -8.00
C PRO A 292 -6.01 -5.23 -7.54
N HIS A 293 -5.41 -4.70 -6.47
CA HIS A 293 -4.13 -5.16 -5.91
C HIS A 293 -2.98 -5.14 -6.93
N GLY A 294 -2.97 -4.12 -7.79
CA GLY A 294 -1.96 -3.97 -8.85
C GLY A 294 -1.88 -5.15 -9.82
N GLY A 295 -2.98 -5.89 -10.02
CA GLY A 295 -2.97 -7.12 -10.82
C GLY A 295 -2.29 -8.30 -10.12
N GLY A 296 -2.14 -8.26 -8.80
CA GLY A 296 -1.45 -9.27 -7.98
C GLY A 296 -0.30 -8.70 -7.13
N GLY A 297 -0.01 -7.41 -7.28
CA GLY A 297 0.98 -6.70 -6.49
C GLY A 297 0.40 -5.97 -5.27
N PRO A 298 1.17 -5.10 -4.59
CA PRO A 298 0.79 -4.52 -3.31
C PRO A 298 -0.33 -3.46 -3.37
N GLY A 299 -0.53 -2.75 -4.46
CA GLY A 299 -1.58 -1.74 -4.60
C GLY A 299 -1.33 -0.47 -3.80
N VAL A 300 -2.08 -0.23 -2.71
CA VAL A 300 -1.99 0.96 -1.87
C VAL A 300 -2.10 0.60 -0.39
N GLY A 301 -1.35 1.29 0.45
CA GLY A 301 -1.34 1.12 1.91
C GLY A 301 -1.56 2.44 2.64
N PRO A 302 -2.79 2.97 2.70
CA PRO A 302 -3.06 4.24 3.35
C PRO A 302 -2.62 4.26 4.80
N VAL A 303 -2.16 5.42 5.26
CA VAL A 303 -1.84 5.67 6.66
C VAL A 303 -2.77 6.74 7.20
N ALA A 304 -3.46 6.41 8.29
CA ALA A 304 -4.26 7.34 9.06
C ALA A 304 -3.53 7.75 10.34
N ALA A 305 -3.64 9.01 10.73
CA ALA A 305 -2.96 9.55 11.90
C ALA A 305 -3.87 10.43 12.76
N SER A 306 -3.57 10.48 14.08
CA SER A 306 -4.18 11.41 15.02
C SER A 306 -3.80 12.86 14.70
N GLU A 307 -4.53 13.80 15.29
CA GLU A 307 -4.26 15.23 15.08
C GLU A 307 -2.83 15.62 15.48
N THR A 308 -2.28 14.98 16.50
CA THR A 308 -0.90 15.24 16.99
C THR A 308 0.17 14.90 15.94
N LEU A 309 -0.08 13.88 15.10
CA LEU A 309 0.85 13.40 14.09
C LEU A 309 0.45 13.84 12.66
N SER A 310 -0.62 14.61 12.53
CA SER A 310 -1.04 15.23 11.27
C SER A 310 -0.28 16.52 11.04
N PRO A 311 0.08 16.86 9.77
CA PRO A 311 0.72 18.11 9.43
C PRO A 311 -0.19 19.34 9.65
#